data_f19b9bee94ba37681108ec6bb428ac0b
#
_entry.id   f19b9bee94ba37681108ec6bb428ac0b
#
_cell.length_a   1.000
_cell.length_b   1.000
_cell.length_c   1.000
_cell.angle_alpha   90.00
_cell.angle_beta   90.00
_cell.angle_gamma   90.00
#
_symmetry.space_group_name_H-M   'P 1'
#
loop_
_entity.id
_entity.type
_entity.pdbx_description
1 polymer ?
#
loop_
_entity_poly.entity_id
_entity_poly.type
_entity_poly.pdbx_seq_one_letter_code
_entity_poly.pdbx_strand_id
1 'polypeptide(L)'
;VSAEAGLSLFNANTNAMLADSANRVTELESLVGFNSSSSMDAAFRFGAGVNFSESFSIRGNFRWVGPGFISLGYNQLLNDVLEVTVLPSLRLFDNSLSLSGSIGSRSNNLRGLKESTTSQLIGSASVNAQLTQQIAIDASYSNFGMRSTAVNDT
;
A
#
# COMPACT_ATOMS: atom_id res chain seq x y z
N VAL A 1 -1.10 -6.96 -14.96
CA VAL A 1 -2.08 -6.32 -14.08
C VAL A 1 -2.40 -7.28 -12.95
N SER A 2 -2.43 -6.79 -11.71
CA SER A 2 -2.86 -7.53 -10.52
C SER A 2 -3.79 -6.65 -9.70
N ALA A 3 -4.80 -7.27 -9.09
CA ALA A 3 -5.70 -6.59 -8.16
C ALA A 3 -6.03 -7.55 -7.01
N GLU A 4 -6.04 -7.03 -5.80
CA GLU A 4 -6.41 -7.74 -4.59
C GLU A 4 -7.31 -6.84 -3.76
N ALA A 5 -8.34 -7.41 -3.15
CA ALA A 5 -9.22 -6.72 -2.23
C ALA A 5 -9.49 -7.61 -1.01
N GLY A 6 -9.59 -6.99 0.14
CA GLY A 6 -9.92 -7.66 1.40
C GLY A 6 -10.94 -6.85 2.18
N LEU A 7 -11.84 -7.55 2.84
CA LEU A 7 -12.77 -6.99 3.81
C LEU A 7 -12.44 -7.59 5.18
N SER A 8 -12.46 -6.77 6.20
CA SER A 8 -12.36 -7.21 7.58
C SER A 8 -13.61 -6.83 8.35
N LEU A 9 -14.08 -7.75 9.15
CA LEU A 9 -15.15 -7.56 10.09
C LEU A 9 -14.66 -8.00 11.46
N PHE A 10 -14.74 -7.13 12.42
CA PHE A 10 -14.25 -7.36 13.76
C PHE A 10 -15.30 -6.96 14.79
N ASN A 11 -15.56 -7.84 15.75
CA ASN A 11 -16.39 -7.58 16.90
C ASN A 11 -15.50 -7.51 18.15
N ALA A 12 -15.41 -6.35 18.76
CA ALA A 12 -14.62 -6.18 20.00
C ALA A 12 -15.29 -6.86 21.20
N ASN A 13 -16.61 -6.96 21.21
CA ASN A 13 -17.37 -7.62 22.26
C ASN A 13 -18.57 -8.37 21.64
N THR A 14 -18.53 -9.69 21.68
CA THR A 14 -19.59 -10.55 21.12
C THR A 14 -20.90 -10.47 21.91
N ASN A 15 -20.87 -9.99 23.16
CA ASN A 15 -22.02 -9.81 24.04
C ASN A 15 -22.60 -8.39 24.01
N ALA A 16 -22.08 -7.52 23.14
CA ALA A 16 -22.61 -6.16 22.99
C ALA A 16 -24.02 -6.18 22.42
N MET A 17 -24.82 -5.14 22.72
CA MET A 17 -26.16 -4.99 22.17
C MET A 17 -26.12 -5.01 20.63
N LEU A 18 -27.10 -5.67 20.03
CA LEU A 18 -27.28 -5.65 18.58
C LEU A 18 -27.42 -4.21 18.10
N ALA A 19 -26.73 -3.88 17.00
CA ALA A 19 -26.82 -2.55 16.40
C ALA A 19 -28.27 -2.30 15.93
N ASP A 20 -28.79 -1.10 16.19
CA ASP A 20 -30.16 -0.73 15.79
C ASP A 20 -30.28 -0.69 14.26
N SER A 21 -31.37 -1.24 13.76
CA SER A 21 -31.48 -1.84 12.42
C SER A 21 -31.87 -0.88 11.31
N ALA A 22 -31.56 0.40 11.40
CA ALA A 22 -32.04 1.38 10.42
C ALA A 22 -31.42 1.29 9.01
N ASN A 23 -30.29 0.58 8.83
CA ASN A 23 -29.63 0.40 7.53
C ASN A 23 -29.00 -0.99 7.38
N ARG A 24 -29.80 -2.04 7.35
CA ARG A 24 -29.33 -3.43 7.26
C ARG A 24 -28.96 -3.84 5.86
N VAL A 25 -27.72 -4.31 5.67
CA VAL A 25 -27.34 -5.20 4.57
C VAL A 25 -27.66 -6.63 5.04
N THR A 26 -28.86 -7.06 4.79
CA THR A 26 -29.61 -8.14 5.48
C THR A 26 -28.97 -9.54 5.39
N GLU A 27 -28.09 -9.82 4.43
CA GLU A 27 -27.54 -11.18 4.22
C GLU A 27 -26.21 -11.44 4.94
N LEU A 28 -25.35 -10.43 5.09
CA LEU A 28 -24.10 -10.56 5.80
C LEU A 28 -24.28 -10.51 7.32
N GLU A 29 -25.31 -9.86 7.80
CA GLU A 29 -25.62 -9.75 9.24
C GLU A 29 -25.98 -11.09 9.88
N SER A 30 -26.64 -11.99 9.11
CA SER A 30 -27.04 -13.30 9.62
C SER A 30 -25.83 -14.24 9.83
N LEU A 31 -24.72 -13.98 9.14
CA LEU A 31 -23.52 -14.81 9.22
C LEU A 31 -22.56 -14.39 10.34
N VAL A 32 -22.57 -13.13 10.78
CA VAL A 32 -21.50 -12.60 11.64
C VAL A 32 -21.99 -11.85 12.88
N GLY A 33 -23.30 -11.69 13.07
CA GLY A 33 -23.88 -11.05 14.28
C GLY A 33 -23.34 -9.64 14.54
N PHE A 34 -23.74 -8.66 13.72
CA PHE A 34 -23.38 -7.25 13.91
C PHE A 34 -23.92 -6.71 15.23
N ASN A 35 -23.07 -6.09 16.02
CA ASN A 35 -23.44 -5.44 17.26
C ASN A 35 -22.81 -4.03 17.36
N SER A 36 -23.10 -3.32 18.42
CA SER A 36 -22.60 -1.95 18.64
C SER A 36 -21.08 -1.84 18.74
N SER A 37 -20.36 -2.95 18.87
CA SER A 37 -18.89 -3.02 18.89
C SER A 37 -18.29 -3.53 17.58
N SER A 38 -19.10 -3.75 16.55
CA SER A 38 -18.64 -4.24 15.27
C SER A 38 -17.97 -3.13 14.47
N SER A 39 -16.84 -3.45 13.87
CA SER A 39 -16.09 -2.59 12.97
C SER A 39 -15.88 -3.31 11.63
N MET A 40 -16.18 -2.64 10.54
CA MET A 40 -15.95 -3.15 9.20
C MET A 40 -15.04 -2.18 8.45
N ASP A 41 -14.00 -2.71 7.80
CA ASP A 41 -13.11 -1.92 6.96
C ASP A 41 -12.55 -2.77 5.83
N ALA A 42 -11.90 -2.12 4.85
CA ALA A 42 -11.43 -2.75 3.64
C ALA A 42 -9.94 -2.48 3.42
N ALA A 43 -9.33 -3.34 2.62
CA ALA A 43 -8.01 -3.12 2.05
C ALA A 43 -8.05 -3.39 0.55
N PHE A 44 -7.28 -2.63 -0.19
CA PHE A 44 -7.20 -2.73 -1.64
C PHE A 44 -5.78 -2.56 -2.13
N ARG A 45 -5.36 -3.42 -3.08
CA ARG A 45 -4.08 -3.33 -3.77
C ARG A 45 -4.30 -3.50 -5.26
N PHE A 46 -3.66 -2.63 -6.03
CA PHE A 46 -3.69 -2.67 -7.48
C PHE A 46 -2.28 -2.48 -8.02
N GLY A 47 -1.90 -3.29 -9.01
CA GLY A 47 -0.64 -3.18 -9.72
C GLY A 47 -0.85 -3.29 -11.21
N ALA A 48 -0.24 -2.37 -11.97
CA ALA A 48 -0.23 -2.41 -13.42
C ALA A 48 1.17 -2.12 -13.94
N GLY A 49 1.50 -2.69 -15.09
CA GLY A 49 2.75 -2.43 -15.77
C GLY A 49 2.57 -2.39 -17.27
N VAL A 50 3.34 -1.55 -17.91
CA VAL A 50 3.40 -1.40 -19.36
C VAL A 50 4.84 -1.54 -19.82
N ASN A 51 5.06 -2.39 -20.81
CA ASN A 51 6.31 -2.48 -21.53
C ASN A 51 6.18 -1.62 -22.80
N PHE A 52 6.88 -0.51 -22.86
CA PHE A 52 6.89 0.38 -24.04
C PHE A 52 7.80 -0.16 -25.14
N SER A 53 8.83 -0.91 -24.73
CA SER A 53 9.73 -1.63 -25.63
C SER A 53 10.32 -2.83 -24.89
N GLU A 54 11.13 -3.64 -25.56
CA GLU A 54 11.91 -4.71 -24.93
C GLU A 54 12.88 -4.17 -23.86
N SER A 55 13.29 -2.91 -24.03
CA SER A 55 14.26 -2.26 -23.16
C SER A 55 13.65 -1.40 -22.06
N PHE A 56 12.40 -0.93 -22.23
CA PHE A 56 11.81 0.03 -21.30
C PHE A 56 10.43 -0.40 -20.80
N SER A 57 10.28 -0.42 -19.47
CA SER A 57 9.01 -0.72 -18.81
C SER A 57 8.78 0.20 -17.62
N ILE A 58 7.51 0.43 -17.33
CA ILE A 58 7.05 1.13 -16.12
C ILE A 58 6.01 0.27 -15.43
N ARG A 59 6.14 0.11 -14.12
CA ARG A 59 5.13 -0.51 -13.25
C ARG A 59 4.63 0.51 -12.25
N GLY A 60 3.34 0.47 -11.97
CA GLY A 60 2.69 1.25 -10.92
C GLY A 60 2.05 0.33 -9.90
N ASN A 61 2.17 0.66 -8.63
CA ASN A 61 1.48 -0.01 -7.53
C ASN A 61 0.71 1.01 -6.72
N PHE A 62 -0.51 0.65 -6.39
CA PHE A 62 -1.40 1.36 -5.49
C PHE A 62 -1.80 0.43 -4.36
N ARG A 63 -1.76 0.91 -3.13
CA ARG A 63 -2.20 0.18 -1.94
C ARG A 63 -2.96 1.12 -1.03
N TRP A 64 -4.14 0.71 -0.65
CA TRP A 64 -4.95 1.37 0.35
C TRP A 64 -5.37 0.36 1.42
N VAL A 65 -5.21 0.72 2.67
CA VAL A 65 -5.64 -0.09 3.82
C VAL A 65 -6.37 0.82 4.78
N GLY A 66 -7.63 0.53 5.01
CA GLY A 66 -8.47 1.30 5.90
C GLY A 66 -7.98 1.30 7.34
N PRO A 67 -8.30 2.33 8.13
CA PRO A 67 -7.82 2.49 9.51
C PRO A 67 -8.33 1.41 10.47
N GLY A 68 -9.49 0.83 10.20
CA GLY A 68 -10.10 -0.25 10.99
C GLY A 68 -9.84 -1.64 10.44
N PHE A 69 -9.03 -1.78 9.37
CA PHE A 69 -8.77 -3.08 8.77
C PHE A 69 -7.91 -3.96 9.69
N ILE A 70 -8.40 -5.15 10.00
CA ILE A 70 -7.72 -6.15 10.83
C ILE A 70 -7.52 -7.42 10.01
N SER A 71 -6.27 -7.88 9.92
CA SER A 71 -5.91 -9.14 9.27
C SER A 71 -5.59 -10.20 10.31
N LEU A 72 -6.27 -11.33 10.27
CA LEU A 72 -6.03 -12.45 11.18
C LEU A 72 -4.71 -13.19 10.88
N GLY A 73 -4.20 -13.07 9.66
CA GLY A 73 -2.96 -13.74 9.23
C GLY A 73 -1.70 -12.88 9.33
N TYR A 74 -1.82 -11.58 9.61
CA TYR A 74 -0.71 -10.65 9.58
C TYR A 74 -0.84 -9.62 10.72
N ASN A 75 -0.33 -9.97 11.88
CA ASN A 75 -0.42 -9.13 13.09
C ASN A 75 0.30 -7.77 12.99
N GLN A 76 1.12 -7.57 11.95
CA GLN A 76 1.88 -6.33 11.71
C GLN A 76 1.46 -5.62 10.41
N LEU A 77 0.27 -5.90 9.90
CA LEU A 77 -0.23 -5.16 8.75
C LEU A 77 -0.45 -3.70 9.17
N LEU A 78 0.32 -2.80 8.55
CA LEU A 78 0.10 -1.37 8.72
C LEU A 78 -1.28 -1.03 8.13
N ASN A 79 -2.22 -0.69 8.98
CA ASN A 79 -3.52 -0.13 8.61
C ASN A 79 -3.46 1.39 8.48
N ASP A 80 -4.52 1.99 7.96
CA ASP A 80 -4.63 3.44 7.79
C ASP A 80 -3.50 3.99 6.88
N VAL A 81 -3.29 3.34 5.72
CA VAL A 81 -2.19 3.64 4.82
C VAL A 81 -2.67 3.75 3.38
N LEU A 82 -2.25 4.82 2.73
CA LEU A 82 -2.28 4.98 1.28
C LEU A 82 -0.84 4.99 0.76
N GLU A 83 -0.55 4.15 -0.21
CA GLU A 83 0.77 4.04 -0.83
C GLU A 83 0.63 3.99 -2.35
N VAL A 84 1.40 4.84 -3.02
CA VAL A 84 1.52 4.85 -4.48
C VAL A 84 2.98 4.78 -4.83
N THR A 85 3.34 3.86 -5.72
CA THR A 85 4.73 3.66 -6.15
C THR A 85 4.81 3.47 -7.65
N VAL A 86 5.79 4.10 -8.29
CA VAL A 86 6.11 3.94 -9.70
C VAL A 86 7.53 3.38 -9.81
N LEU A 87 7.69 2.35 -10.64
CA LEU A 87 8.94 1.61 -10.82
C LEU A 87 9.32 1.60 -12.32
N PRO A 88 10.07 2.58 -12.80
CA PRO A 88 10.69 2.54 -14.12
C PRO A 88 11.83 1.52 -14.17
N SER A 89 11.99 0.87 -15.28
CA SER A 89 13.10 -0.04 -15.57
C SER A 89 13.54 0.12 -17.03
N LEU A 90 14.83 0.29 -17.24
CA LEU A 90 15.45 0.47 -18.53
C LEU A 90 16.61 -0.52 -18.68
N ARG A 91 16.67 -1.23 -19.81
CA ARG A 91 17.74 -2.15 -20.15
C ARG A 91 18.36 -1.72 -21.49
N LEU A 92 19.65 -1.64 -21.53
CA LEU A 92 20.41 -1.17 -22.70
C LEU A 92 21.54 -2.16 -23.02
N PHE A 93 22.02 -2.12 -24.26
CA PHE A 93 23.18 -2.90 -24.72
C PHE A 93 22.99 -4.41 -24.42
N ASP A 94 21.91 -5.01 -24.95
CA ASP A 94 21.61 -6.43 -24.78
C ASP A 94 21.64 -6.88 -23.31
N ASN A 95 21.05 -6.06 -22.42
CA ASN A 95 21.03 -6.23 -20.95
C ASN A 95 22.38 -6.03 -20.23
N SER A 96 23.43 -5.58 -20.93
CA SER A 96 24.71 -5.26 -20.29
C SER A 96 24.61 -4.04 -19.35
N LEU A 97 23.62 -3.16 -19.55
CA LEU A 97 23.32 -2.06 -18.65
C LEU A 97 21.84 -2.09 -18.23
N SER A 98 21.59 -2.20 -16.94
CA SER A 98 20.27 -2.20 -16.36
C SER A 98 20.12 -1.04 -15.36
N LEU A 99 19.14 -0.21 -15.60
CA LEU A 99 18.78 0.93 -14.74
C LEU A 99 17.38 0.64 -14.17
N SER A 100 17.21 0.76 -12.87
CA SER A 100 15.90 0.65 -12.25
C SER A 100 15.72 1.72 -11.20
N GLY A 101 14.49 2.15 -11.04
CA GLY A 101 14.11 3.16 -10.05
C GLY A 101 12.84 2.79 -9.32
N SER A 102 12.63 3.44 -8.19
CA SER A 102 11.37 3.43 -7.47
C SER A 102 11.13 4.83 -6.93
N ILE A 103 9.97 5.38 -7.19
CA ILE A 103 9.50 6.63 -6.60
C ILE A 103 8.11 6.35 -6.04
N GLY A 104 7.93 6.61 -4.75
CA GLY A 104 6.67 6.35 -4.09
C GLY A 104 6.34 7.36 -3.01
N SER A 105 5.08 7.48 -2.73
CA SER A 105 4.55 8.24 -1.61
C SER A 105 3.69 7.33 -0.75
N ARG A 106 3.87 7.42 0.55
CA ARG A 106 3.04 6.75 1.56
C ARG A 106 2.52 7.80 2.53
N SER A 107 1.25 7.75 2.83
CA SER A 107 0.63 8.58 3.86
C SER A 107 -0.25 7.73 4.78
N ASN A 108 -0.38 8.15 6.02
CA ASN A 108 -1.30 7.59 6.99
C ASN A 108 -2.35 8.63 7.40
N ASN A 109 -3.20 8.26 8.37
CA ASN A 109 -4.28 9.12 8.88
C ASN A 109 -5.29 9.52 7.79
N LEU A 110 -5.77 8.52 7.04
CA LEU A 110 -6.64 8.72 5.86
C LEU A 110 -8.01 9.33 6.20
N ARG A 111 -8.46 9.17 7.44
CA ARG A 111 -9.72 9.74 7.94
C ARG A 111 -9.52 11.00 8.80
N GLY A 112 -8.29 11.46 8.99
CA GLY A 112 -8.01 12.64 9.81
C GLY A 112 -8.29 12.47 11.31
N LEU A 113 -8.40 11.22 11.79
CA LEU A 113 -8.77 10.92 13.19
C LEU A 113 -7.58 10.87 14.14
N LYS A 114 -6.35 10.95 13.61
CA LYS A 114 -5.12 11.00 14.42
C LYS A 114 -4.65 12.45 14.54
N GLU A 115 -3.98 12.76 15.62
CA GLU A 115 -3.43 14.10 15.89
C GLU A 115 -2.38 14.54 14.85
N SER A 116 -1.80 13.61 14.13
CA SER A 116 -0.82 13.91 13.08
C SER A 116 -0.96 13.00 11.87
N THR A 117 -0.69 13.59 10.70
CA THR A 117 -0.56 12.88 9.44
C THR A 117 0.92 12.75 9.09
N THR A 118 1.38 11.53 8.84
CA THR A 118 2.74 11.26 8.39
C THR A 118 2.73 10.96 6.90
N SER A 119 3.51 11.70 6.16
CA SER A 119 3.76 11.46 4.73
C SER A 119 5.22 11.10 4.52
N GLN A 120 5.46 10.05 3.77
CA GLN A 120 6.79 9.56 3.40
C GLN A 120 6.96 9.64 1.89
N LEU A 121 8.07 10.22 1.46
CA LEU A 121 8.54 10.13 0.08
C LEU A 121 9.65 9.08 0.05
N ILE A 122 9.49 8.07 -0.78
CA ILE A 122 10.44 6.96 -0.94
C ILE A 122 10.98 7.06 -2.35
N GLY A 123 12.32 7.17 -2.47
CA GLY A 123 13.01 7.19 -3.75
C GLY A 123 14.19 6.25 -3.73
N SER A 124 14.36 5.44 -4.77
CA SER A 124 15.56 4.64 -5.00
C SER A 124 15.90 4.59 -6.47
N ALA A 125 17.18 4.45 -6.74
CA ALA A 125 17.71 4.20 -8.08
C ALA A 125 18.81 3.15 -7.96
N SER A 126 18.89 2.26 -8.93
CA SER A 126 19.95 1.28 -9.05
C SER A 126 20.43 1.16 -10.48
N VAL A 127 21.73 0.95 -10.61
CA VAL A 127 22.45 0.75 -11.86
C VAL A 127 23.23 -0.54 -11.73
N ASN A 128 23.05 -1.43 -12.69
CA ASN A 128 23.85 -2.63 -12.84
C ASN A 128 24.47 -2.61 -14.25
N ALA A 129 25.79 -2.69 -14.34
CA ALA A 129 26.52 -2.65 -15.60
C ALA A 129 27.50 -3.82 -15.70
N GLN A 130 27.30 -4.69 -16.66
CA GLN A 130 28.23 -5.76 -17.03
C GLN A 130 29.20 -5.24 -18.09
N LEU A 131 30.39 -4.80 -17.65
CA LEU A 131 31.37 -4.21 -18.54
C LEU A 131 32.12 -5.25 -19.38
N THR A 132 32.40 -6.41 -18.81
CA THR A 132 33.00 -7.57 -19.50
C THR A 132 32.43 -8.85 -18.89
N GLN A 133 32.79 -10.00 -19.44
CA GLN A 133 32.38 -11.31 -18.85
C GLN A 133 32.87 -11.51 -17.39
N GLN A 134 33.87 -10.74 -16.97
CA GLN A 134 34.53 -10.87 -15.66
C GLN A 134 34.30 -9.68 -14.75
N ILE A 135 33.81 -8.55 -15.27
CA ILE A 135 33.67 -7.30 -14.52
C ILE A 135 32.22 -6.82 -14.58
N ALA A 136 31.61 -6.73 -13.42
CA ALA A 136 30.31 -6.08 -13.22
C ALA A 136 30.42 -4.96 -12.19
N ILE A 137 29.63 -3.91 -12.36
CA ILE A 137 29.51 -2.76 -11.44
C ILE A 137 28.06 -2.63 -11.04
N ASP A 138 27.82 -2.59 -9.75
CA ASP A 138 26.53 -2.32 -9.14
C ASP A 138 26.61 -1.04 -8.32
N ALA A 139 25.68 -0.13 -8.55
CA ALA A 139 25.51 1.07 -7.73
C ALA A 139 24.04 1.23 -7.35
N SER A 140 23.78 1.60 -6.10
CA SER A 140 22.43 1.87 -5.65
C SER A 140 22.40 3.11 -4.77
N TYR A 141 21.32 3.86 -4.91
CA TYR A 141 20.99 5.02 -4.08
C TYR A 141 19.57 4.91 -3.57
N SER A 142 19.37 5.23 -2.30
CA SER A 142 18.03 5.30 -1.71
C SER A 142 17.89 6.53 -0.84
N ASN A 143 16.73 7.16 -0.90
CA ASN A 143 16.37 8.30 -0.08
C ASN A 143 14.98 8.08 0.54
N PHE A 144 14.86 8.31 1.84
CA PHE A 144 13.61 8.23 2.58
C PHE A 144 13.37 9.57 3.26
N GLY A 145 12.47 10.36 2.67
CA GLY A 145 11.98 11.59 3.30
C GLY A 145 10.73 11.30 4.13
N MET A 146 10.68 11.78 5.37
CA MET A 146 9.49 11.70 6.23
C MET A 146 9.09 13.10 6.68
N ARG A 147 7.80 13.40 6.57
CA ARG A 147 7.20 14.63 7.07
C ARG A 147 5.99 14.28 7.92
N SER A 148 5.95 14.77 9.14
CA SER A 148 4.77 14.71 10.00
C SER A 148 4.17 16.11 10.12
N THR A 149 2.86 16.20 9.91
CA THR A 149 2.11 17.46 10.02
C THR A 149 1.01 17.26 11.04
N ALA A 150 0.95 18.11 12.06
CA ALA A 150 -0.14 18.12 13.02
C ALA A 150 -1.44 18.49 12.31
N VAL A 151 -2.51 17.77 12.63
CA VAL A 151 -3.87 18.11 12.20
C VAL A 151 -4.34 19.18 13.17
N ASN A 152 -4.38 20.46 12.74
CA ASN A 152 -4.95 21.54 13.54
C ASN A 152 -6.48 21.38 13.48
N ASP A 153 -7.10 21.17 14.64
CA ASP A 153 -8.54 21.37 14.81
C ASP A 153 -8.81 22.88 14.65
N THR A 154 -9.47 23.25 13.55
CA THR A 154 -10.07 24.57 13.35
C THR A 154 -11.56 24.52 13.59
#